data_273a907bf0c87883624a36e1746834c5
#
_entry.id   273a907bf0c87883624a36e1746834c5
#
_cell.length_a   1.000
_cell.length_b   1.000
_cell.length_c   1.000
_cell.angle_alpha   90.00
_cell.angle_beta   90.00
_cell.angle_gamma   90.00
#
_symmetry.space_group_name_H-M   'P 1'
#
loop_
_entity.id
_entity.type
_entity.pdbx_description
1 polymer ?
#
loop_
_entity_poly.entity_id
_entity_poly.type
_entity_poly.pdbx_seq_one_letter_code
_entity_poly.pdbx_strand_id
1 'polypeptide(L)'
;MQINQLAFLFIDAILFAIALILLIPVAVLFLECTAALLSAPKETSETKSPRPKIAVLIPAYNEAVGIAATISTILPQLTPDDRLLVIADNCTDATAQIARNCGASAIERQDTQRKGKGYALDFGLESIASDPPEVVIMVDADCICQPDALEKLARVAVDSKRPVQATYLMEQPPNPTPKDSISALAFLVKNLVRPSGLKQLGYPSLLTGTGMAFPWSIIRSVSLASSNIVEDMQMSLDLAIAGYPTIFCPEARVTGCLPQQQQVAKTQRTRWEHGHIQTLLTQTPRLTAASVQQKRFDLLAIALDLSVPPLSLLVAIWLATFVASLLAATLGTSPIPAILLAVQGILILVSIVGAWAKFGRADISGSTLLSVPFYILWKIPLYFGFLLKRQTKWVRTERDV
;
A
#
# COMPACT_ATOMS: atom_id res chain seq x y z
N MET A 1 -17.09 28.27 -40.70
CA MET A 1 -15.77 28.56 -40.10
C MET A 1 -15.83 28.77 -38.59
N GLN A 2 -16.72 29.60 -38.05
CA GLN A 2 -16.81 29.89 -36.59
C GLN A 2 -17.11 28.64 -35.70
N ILE A 3 -17.98 27.72 -36.12
CA ILE A 3 -18.35 26.53 -35.34
C ILE A 3 -17.15 25.60 -35.14
N ASN A 4 -16.31 25.41 -36.15
CA ASN A 4 -15.10 24.56 -36.03
C ASN A 4 -14.05 25.18 -35.09
N GLN A 5 -13.91 26.52 -35.10
CA GLN A 5 -12.97 27.18 -34.17
C GLN A 5 -13.41 27.08 -32.72
N LEU A 6 -14.69 27.19 -32.41
CA LEU A 6 -15.24 27.02 -31.09
C LEU A 6 -15.05 25.55 -30.59
N ALA A 7 -15.27 24.56 -31.47
CA ALA A 7 -15.05 23.16 -31.15
C ALA A 7 -13.58 22.87 -30.83
N PHE A 8 -12.64 23.43 -31.61
CA PHE A 8 -11.20 23.26 -31.33
C PHE A 8 -10.77 23.91 -30.01
N LEU A 9 -11.26 25.13 -29.72
CA LEU A 9 -10.97 25.77 -28.42
C LEU A 9 -11.52 24.97 -27.24
N PHE A 10 -12.70 24.37 -27.39
CA PHE A 10 -13.28 23.52 -26.33
C PHE A 10 -12.47 22.23 -26.11
N ILE A 11 -12.03 21.57 -27.19
CA ILE A 11 -11.16 20.39 -27.13
C ILE A 11 -9.84 20.74 -26.46
N ASP A 12 -9.20 21.85 -26.86
CA ASP A 12 -7.96 22.33 -26.27
C ASP A 12 -8.11 22.59 -24.76
N ALA A 13 -9.18 23.27 -24.36
CA ALA A 13 -9.44 23.55 -22.95
C ALA A 13 -9.60 22.29 -22.12
N ILE A 14 -10.30 21.27 -22.64
CA ILE A 14 -10.47 19.98 -21.96
C ILE A 14 -9.12 19.25 -21.85
N LEU A 15 -8.39 19.11 -22.95
CA LEU A 15 -7.11 18.39 -22.96
C LEU A 15 -6.07 19.08 -22.07
N PHE A 16 -6.04 20.41 -22.08
CA PHE A 16 -5.17 21.20 -21.22
C PHE A 16 -5.55 21.04 -19.74
N ALA A 17 -6.84 21.07 -19.40
CA ALA A 17 -7.31 20.85 -18.04
C ALA A 17 -6.95 19.45 -17.53
N ILE A 18 -7.12 18.40 -18.34
CA ILE A 18 -6.73 17.03 -17.99
C ILE A 18 -5.21 16.95 -17.80
N ALA A 19 -4.41 17.56 -18.69
CA ALA A 19 -2.96 17.60 -18.57
C ALA A 19 -2.49 18.30 -17.28
N LEU A 20 -3.17 19.38 -16.87
CA LEU A 20 -2.87 20.06 -15.60
C LEU A 20 -3.25 19.21 -14.37
N ILE A 21 -4.39 18.52 -14.42
CA ILE A 21 -4.81 17.61 -13.34
C ILE A 21 -3.80 16.44 -13.19
N LEU A 22 -3.36 15.87 -14.31
CA LEU A 22 -2.38 14.77 -14.30
C LEU A 22 -0.99 15.24 -13.86
N LEU A 23 -0.66 16.51 -13.99
CA LEU A 23 0.64 17.04 -13.55
C LEU A 23 0.86 16.84 -12.05
N ILE A 24 -0.20 16.94 -11.24
CA ILE A 24 -0.09 16.78 -9.77
C ILE A 24 0.42 15.37 -9.40
N PRO A 25 -0.29 14.27 -9.72
CA PRO A 25 0.17 12.93 -9.35
C PRO A 25 1.48 12.54 -10.04
N VAL A 26 1.76 13.04 -11.24
CA VAL A 26 3.04 12.79 -11.93
C VAL A 26 4.19 13.50 -11.23
N ALA A 27 4.03 14.76 -10.83
CA ALA A 27 5.04 15.51 -10.09
C ALA A 27 5.31 14.89 -8.71
N VAL A 28 4.25 14.48 -8.00
CA VAL A 28 4.37 13.80 -6.70
C VAL A 28 5.14 12.48 -6.87
N LEU A 29 4.75 11.63 -7.80
CA LEU A 29 5.47 10.38 -8.11
C LEU A 29 6.95 10.64 -8.41
N PHE A 30 7.24 11.64 -9.24
CA PHE A 30 8.61 11.99 -9.61
C PHE A 30 9.43 12.47 -8.40
N LEU A 31 8.87 13.35 -7.57
CA LEU A 31 9.54 13.86 -6.37
C LEU A 31 9.83 12.74 -5.36
N GLU A 32 8.85 11.89 -5.07
CA GLU A 32 9.01 10.76 -4.17
C GLU A 32 10.05 9.77 -4.67
N CYS A 33 9.97 9.36 -5.95
CA CYS A 33 10.95 8.45 -6.53
C CYS A 33 12.34 9.06 -6.55
N THR A 34 12.48 10.32 -6.96
CA THR A 34 13.79 11.00 -7.01
C THR A 34 14.39 11.15 -5.62
N ALA A 35 13.60 11.53 -4.61
CA ALA A 35 14.07 11.60 -3.23
C ALA A 35 14.57 10.23 -2.73
N ALA A 36 13.87 9.14 -3.07
CA ALA A 36 14.32 7.78 -2.75
C ALA A 36 15.63 7.41 -3.47
N LEU A 37 15.82 7.85 -4.72
CA LEU A 37 17.06 7.61 -5.46
C LEU A 37 18.25 8.33 -4.84
N LEU A 38 18.05 9.51 -4.29
CA LEU A 38 19.08 10.33 -3.66
C LEU A 38 19.37 9.92 -2.21
N SER A 39 18.53 9.09 -1.59
CA SER A 39 18.76 8.63 -0.21
C SER A 39 20.01 7.76 -0.13
N ALA A 40 20.94 8.15 0.75
CA ALA A 40 22.05 7.30 1.16
C ALA A 40 21.57 6.28 2.21
N PRO A 41 22.15 5.07 2.29
CA PRO A 41 21.93 4.19 3.43
C PRO A 41 22.33 4.93 4.70
N LYS A 42 21.38 5.20 5.59
CA LYS A 42 21.72 5.66 6.93
C LYS A 42 22.13 4.43 7.74
N GLU A 43 23.32 4.46 8.34
CA GLU A 43 23.66 3.53 9.40
C GLU A 43 22.59 3.64 10.47
N THR A 44 21.98 2.52 10.82
CA THR A 44 21.05 2.43 11.95
C THR A 44 21.85 2.77 13.20
N SER A 45 21.61 3.92 13.76
CA SER A 45 22.10 4.25 15.10
C SER A 45 21.58 3.17 16.04
N GLU A 46 22.48 2.42 16.69
CA GLU A 46 22.12 1.47 17.73
C GLU A 46 21.36 2.25 18.82
N THR A 47 20.06 2.08 18.86
CA THR A 47 19.24 2.64 19.94
C THR A 47 19.61 1.93 21.24
N LYS A 48 20.14 2.68 22.18
CA LYS A 48 20.53 2.18 23.53
C LYS A 48 19.33 1.90 24.45
N SER A 49 18.11 2.20 23.99
CA SER A 49 16.89 1.95 24.76
C SER A 49 16.63 0.47 24.93
N PRO A 50 16.10 0.02 26.08
CA PRO A 50 15.67 -1.37 26.26
C PRO A 50 14.70 -1.79 25.16
N ARG A 51 14.70 -3.08 24.80
CA ARG A 51 13.74 -3.62 23.86
C ARG A 51 12.34 -3.57 24.47
N PRO A 52 11.34 -2.95 23.81
CA PRO A 52 10.00 -2.89 24.35
C PRO A 52 9.31 -4.26 24.33
N LYS A 53 8.38 -4.50 25.28
CA LYS A 53 7.48 -5.64 25.28
C LYS A 53 6.50 -5.54 24.13
N ILE A 54 6.42 -6.56 23.29
CA ILE A 54 5.55 -6.57 22.12
C ILE A 54 4.46 -7.64 22.17
N ALA A 55 3.36 -7.38 21.48
CA ALA A 55 2.40 -8.41 21.09
C ALA A 55 2.24 -8.40 19.58
N VAL A 56 2.41 -9.56 18.95
CA VAL A 56 2.17 -9.75 17.52
C VAL A 56 0.76 -10.32 17.33
N LEU A 57 -0.08 -9.63 16.58
CA LEU A 57 -1.44 -10.04 16.24
C LEU A 57 -1.51 -10.52 14.79
N ILE A 58 -2.00 -11.73 14.58
CA ILE A 58 -2.19 -12.33 13.26
C ILE A 58 -3.67 -12.62 13.04
N PRO A 59 -4.42 -11.78 12.33
CA PRO A 59 -5.79 -12.10 11.92
C PRO A 59 -5.76 -13.17 10.83
N ALA A 60 -6.49 -14.26 11.03
CA ALA A 60 -6.51 -15.41 10.13
C ALA A 60 -7.94 -15.84 9.81
N TYR A 61 -8.22 -16.09 8.53
CA TYR A 61 -9.50 -16.64 8.04
C TYR A 61 -9.22 -17.79 7.08
N ASN A 62 -9.32 -19.03 7.56
CA ASN A 62 -9.01 -20.26 6.79
C ASN A 62 -7.61 -20.21 6.15
N GLU A 63 -6.59 -20.12 7.00
CA GLU A 63 -5.17 -20.02 6.61
C GLU A 63 -4.35 -21.27 7.05
N ALA A 64 -5.00 -22.43 7.16
CA ALA A 64 -4.36 -23.67 7.59
C ALA A 64 -3.10 -24.03 6.78
N VAL A 65 -3.04 -23.64 5.51
CA VAL A 65 -1.90 -23.91 4.61
C VAL A 65 -0.70 -23.02 4.92
N GLY A 66 -0.93 -21.72 5.18
CA GLY A 66 0.13 -20.70 5.27
C GLY A 66 0.58 -20.35 6.69
N ILE A 67 -0.31 -20.48 7.68
CA ILE A 67 -0.10 -19.94 9.03
C ILE A 67 1.16 -20.47 9.73
N ALA A 68 1.54 -21.73 9.52
CA ALA A 68 2.72 -22.32 10.10
C ALA A 68 4.01 -21.65 9.62
N ALA A 69 4.09 -21.31 8.31
CA ALA A 69 5.23 -20.61 7.74
C ALA A 69 5.37 -19.20 8.33
N THR A 70 4.27 -18.47 8.46
CA THR A 70 4.25 -17.13 9.09
C THR A 70 4.75 -17.21 10.55
N ILE A 71 4.18 -18.13 11.35
CA ILE A 71 4.56 -18.31 12.77
C ILE A 71 6.05 -18.65 12.89
N SER A 72 6.58 -19.51 12.03
CA SER A 72 8.00 -19.94 12.08
C SER A 72 9.00 -18.80 11.89
N THR A 73 8.62 -17.70 11.24
CA THR A 73 9.48 -16.53 11.05
C THR A 73 9.33 -15.49 12.17
N ILE A 74 8.26 -15.56 12.94
CA ILE A 74 7.96 -14.63 14.02
C ILE A 74 8.51 -15.13 15.35
N LEU A 75 8.23 -16.39 15.72
CA LEU A 75 8.62 -16.96 17.01
C LEU A 75 10.11 -16.79 17.37
N PRO A 76 11.08 -16.99 16.45
CA PRO A 76 12.50 -16.81 16.76
C PRO A 76 12.89 -15.37 17.11
N GLN A 77 12.03 -14.39 16.78
CA GLN A 77 12.26 -12.97 17.06
C GLN A 77 11.64 -12.51 18.38
N LEU A 78 10.89 -13.39 19.08
CA LEU A 78 10.20 -13.07 20.33
C LEU A 78 11.04 -13.45 21.54
N THR A 79 10.87 -12.68 22.63
CA THR A 79 11.38 -12.98 23.95
C THR A 79 10.28 -13.62 24.81
N PRO A 80 10.62 -14.20 25.99
CA PRO A 80 9.61 -14.77 26.89
C PRO A 80 8.53 -13.79 27.37
N ASP A 81 8.80 -12.48 27.35
CA ASP A 81 7.86 -11.44 27.77
C ASP A 81 6.90 -11.04 26.65
N ASP A 82 7.18 -11.44 25.40
CA ASP A 82 6.39 -11.11 24.23
C ASP A 82 5.25 -12.10 24.02
N ARG A 83 4.28 -11.71 23.20
CA ARG A 83 3.14 -12.55 22.84
C ARG A 83 2.97 -12.66 21.33
N LEU A 84 2.66 -13.88 20.90
CA LEU A 84 2.15 -14.15 19.57
C LEU A 84 0.72 -14.65 19.68
N LEU A 85 -0.22 -13.89 19.12
CA LEU A 85 -1.65 -14.18 19.16
C LEU A 85 -2.21 -14.30 17.74
N VAL A 86 -2.69 -15.48 17.39
CA VAL A 86 -3.46 -15.73 16.18
C VAL A 86 -4.95 -15.56 16.47
N ILE A 87 -5.63 -14.75 15.71
CA ILE A 87 -7.08 -14.54 15.79
C ILE A 87 -7.74 -15.31 14.64
N ALA A 88 -8.21 -16.52 14.92
CA ALA A 88 -8.94 -17.35 13.97
C ALA A 88 -10.38 -16.84 13.84
N ASP A 89 -10.62 -15.94 12.87
CA ASP A 89 -11.90 -15.26 12.68
C ASP A 89 -12.78 -16.02 11.68
N ASN A 90 -13.89 -16.60 12.18
CA ASN A 90 -14.85 -17.37 11.39
C ASN A 90 -14.20 -18.53 10.59
N CYS A 91 -13.13 -19.13 11.12
CA CYS A 91 -12.47 -20.26 10.49
C CYS A 91 -13.35 -21.53 10.52
N THR A 92 -13.26 -22.30 9.44
CA THR A 92 -13.90 -23.61 9.26
C THR A 92 -12.88 -24.71 9.06
N ASP A 93 -11.58 -24.38 9.01
CA ASP A 93 -10.44 -25.27 8.84
C ASP A 93 -9.62 -25.42 10.15
N ALA A 94 -8.48 -26.07 10.07
CA ALA A 94 -7.60 -26.32 11.21
C ALA A 94 -6.68 -25.14 11.59
N THR A 95 -6.92 -23.92 11.11
CA THR A 95 -6.04 -22.76 11.32
C THR A 95 -5.66 -22.56 12.80
N ALA A 96 -6.64 -22.52 13.71
CA ALA A 96 -6.39 -22.30 15.14
C ALA A 96 -5.58 -23.46 15.77
N GLN A 97 -5.88 -24.69 15.39
CA GLN A 97 -5.16 -25.87 15.89
C GLN A 97 -3.71 -25.88 15.41
N ILE A 98 -3.45 -25.57 14.13
CA ILE A 98 -2.10 -25.49 13.59
C ILE A 98 -1.32 -24.37 14.27
N ALA A 99 -1.92 -23.21 14.51
CA ALA A 99 -1.27 -22.13 15.21
C ALA A 99 -0.82 -22.53 16.62
N ARG A 100 -1.68 -23.21 17.40
CA ARG A 100 -1.32 -23.74 18.73
C ARG A 100 -0.21 -24.78 18.67
N ASN A 101 -0.26 -25.69 17.71
CA ASN A 101 0.76 -26.70 17.51
C ASN A 101 2.14 -26.10 17.16
N CYS A 102 2.16 -24.93 16.50
CA CYS A 102 3.38 -24.20 16.20
C CYS A 102 3.88 -23.34 17.38
N GLY A 103 3.20 -23.33 18.54
CA GLY A 103 3.62 -22.58 19.73
C GLY A 103 3.05 -21.17 19.86
N ALA A 104 2.12 -20.77 19.02
CA ALA A 104 1.38 -19.51 19.15
C ALA A 104 0.16 -19.67 20.04
N SER A 105 -0.24 -18.60 20.74
CA SER A 105 -1.59 -18.53 21.32
C SER A 105 -2.60 -18.32 20.19
N ALA A 106 -3.76 -19.00 20.28
CA ALA A 106 -4.83 -18.81 19.30
C ALA A 106 -6.18 -18.65 20.00
N ILE A 107 -6.88 -17.57 19.63
CA ILE A 107 -8.27 -17.31 20.02
C ILE A 107 -9.16 -17.45 18.78
N GLU A 108 -10.39 -17.90 19.02
CA GLU A 108 -11.37 -18.14 17.96
C GLU A 108 -12.54 -17.16 18.11
N ARG A 109 -12.91 -16.52 17.02
CA ARG A 109 -14.04 -15.61 16.93
C ARG A 109 -15.04 -16.13 15.90
N GLN A 110 -16.31 -16.22 16.30
CA GLN A 110 -17.42 -16.59 15.41
C GLN A 110 -18.45 -15.47 15.40
N ASP A 111 -18.49 -14.71 14.32
CA ASP A 111 -19.47 -13.62 14.14
C ASP A 111 -19.77 -13.45 12.63
N THR A 112 -20.93 -13.94 12.23
CA THR A 112 -21.34 -13.93 10.81
C THR A 112 -21.83 -12.57 10.32
N GLN A 113 -22.11 -11.63 11.23
CA GLN A 113 -22.60 -10.30 10.90
C GLN A 113 -21.45 -9.30 10.76
N ARG A 114 -20.45 -9.36 11.66
CA ARG A 114 -19.31 -8.45 11.69
C ARG A 114 -18.05 -9.19 11.19
N LYS A 115 -17.88 -9.26 9.87
CA LYS A 115 -16.78 -9.95 9.20
C LYS A 115 -15.73 -8.97 8.72
N GLY A 116 -14.47 -9.38 8.78
CA GLY A 116 -13.33 -8.64 8.22
C GLY A 116 -12.18 -8.49 9.20
N LYS A 117 -11.02 -8.15 8.64
CA LYS A 117 -9.73 -8.05 9.35
C LYS A 117 -9.79 -7.06 10.52
N GLY A 118 -10.45 -5.91 10.34
CA GLY A 118 -10.59 -4.91 11.39
C GLY A 118 -11.30 -5.44 12.63
N TYR A 119 -12.38 -6.21 12.46
CA TYR A 119 -13.10 -6.82 13.58
C TYR A 119 -12.28 -7.92 14.28
N ALA A 120 -11.51 -8.70 13.53
CA ALA A 120 -10.62 -9.70 14.10
C ALA A 120 -9.52 -9.03 14.94
N LEU A 121 -8.89 -7.99 14.43
CA LEU A 121 -7.86 -7.23 15.14
C LEU A 121 -8.43 -6.54 16.40
N ASP A 122 -9.60 -5.96 16.33
CA ASP A 122 -10.29 -5.35 17.48
C ASP A 122 -10.53 -6.37 18.59
N PHE A 123 -11.02 -7.56 18.23
CA PHE A 123 -11.21 -8.68 19.17
C PHE A 123 -9.87 -9.14 19.77
N GLY A 124 -8.80 -9.20 18.97
CA GLY A 124 -7.46 -9.51 19.45
C GLY A 124 -6.94 -8.47 20.45
N LEU A 125 -7.12 -7.18 20.17
CA LEU A 125 -6.74 -6.09 21.09
C LEU A 125 -7.47 -6.16 22.42
N GLU A 126 -8.78 -6.46 22.40
CA GLU A 126 -9.55 -6.63 23.64
C GLU A 126 -9.04 -7.78 24.48
N SER A 127 -8.64 -8.90 23.85
CA SER A 127 -8.17 -10.10 24.56
C SER A 127 -6.85 -9.90 25.32
N ILE A 128 -6.01 -8.92 24.89
CA ILE A 128 -4.73 -8.60 25.54
C ILE A 128 -4.79 -7.35 26.42
N ALA A 129 -5.94 -6.72 26.57
CA ALA A 129 -6.08 -5.44 27.26
C ALA A 129 -5.83 -5.50 28.78
N SER A 130 -5.96 -6.69 29.41
CA SER A 130 -5.70 -6.89 30.84
C SER A 130 -4.22 -6.84 31.22
N ASP A 131 -3.31 -7.15 30.27
CA ASP A 131 -1.86 -7.06 30.43
C ASP A 131 -1.28 -6.52 29.11
N PRO A 132 -1.38 -5.19 28.89
CA PRO A 132 -1.06 -4.61 27.60
C PRO A 132 0.45 -4.62 27.33
N PRO A 133 0.84 -4.83 26.04
CA PRO A 133 2.22 -4.63 25.59
C PRO A 133 2.54 -3.14 25.49
N GLU A 134 3.81 -2.78 25.31
CA GLU A 134 4.18 -1.43 24.92
C GLU A 134 3.85 -1.16 23.45
N VAL A 135 4.06 -2.17 22.59
CA VAL A 135 3.83 -2.08 21.15
C VAL A 135 3.03 -3.29 20.66
N VAL A 136 2.03 -3.02 19.83
CA VAL A 136 1.31 -4.05 19.06
C VAL A 136 1.86 -4.06 17.63
N ILE A 137 2.19 -5.24 17.12
CA ILE A 137 2.59 -5.44 15.72
C ILE A 137 1.53 -6.29 15.03
N MET A 138 1.08 -5.87 13.86
CA MET A 138 0.08 -6.55 13.06
C MET A 138 0.73 -7.16 11.82
N VAL A 139 0.57 -8.47 11.64
CA VAL A 139 1.12 -9.24 10.52
C VAL A 139 0.04 -10.12 9.92
N ASP A 140 -0.07 -10.17 8.59
CA ASP A 140 -1.02 -11.03 7.90
C ASP A 140 -0.59 -12.51 7.98
N ALA A 141 -1.55 -13.41 8.00
CA ALA A 141 -1.36 -14.85 8.21
C ALA A 141 -0.61 -15.58 7.06
N ASP A 142 -0.35 -14.88 5.97
CA ASP A 142 0.35 -15.36 4.78
C ASP A 142 1.66 -14.58 4.50
N CYS A 143 2.17 -13.87 5.50
CA CYS A 143 3.35 -13.03 5.37
C CYS A 143 4.55 -13.60 6.13
N ILE A 144 5.73 -13.36 5.60
CA ILE A 144 7.03 -13.76 6.15
C ILE A 144 7.73 -12.53 6.71
N CYS A 145 8.05 -12.54 7.99
CA CYS A 145 8.84 -11.49 8.64
C CYS A 145 10.33 -11.80 8.48
N GLN A 146 11.07 -10.86 7.90
CA GLN A 146 12.52 -10.99 7.82
C GLN A 146 13.15 -10.86 9.22
N PRO A 147 14.35 -11.42 9.46
CA PRO A 147 15.04 -11.29 10.75
C PRO A 147 15.12 -9.85 11.24
N ASP A 148 14.99 -9.66 12.56
CA ASP A 148 15.02 -8.37 13.27
C ASP A 148 13.90 -7.37 12.88
N ALA A 149 12.97 -7.76 12.02
CA ALA A 149 11.92 -6.85 11.58
C ALA A 149 11.02 -6.39 12.73
N LEU A 150 10.66 -7.32 13.64
CA LEU A 150 9.79 -7.00 14.77
C LEU A 150 10.48 -6.05 15.76
N GLU A 151 11.75 -6.29 16.07
CA GLU A 151 12.50 -5.42 16.97
C GLU A 151 12.69 -4.02 16.40
N LYS A 152 13.06 -3.91 15.11
CA LYS A 152 13.20 -2.62 14.43
C LYS A 152 11.90 -1.82 14.46
N LEU A 153 10.78 -2.46 14.16
CA LEU A 153 9.46 -1.84 14.21
C LEU A 153 9.12 -1.36 15.62
N ALA A 154 9.32 -2.22 16.61
CA ALA A 154 8.97 -1.91 17.99
C ALA A 154 9.77 -0.73 18.55
N ARG A 155 11.09 -0.72 18.32
CA ARG A 155 11.96 0.40 18.75
C ARG A 155 11.54 1.72 18.10
N VAL A 156 11.33 1.74 16.78
CA VAL A 156 10.89 2.96 16.07
C VAL A 156 9.54 3.43 16.60
N ALA A 157 8.62 2.51 16.91
CA ALA A 157 7.28 2.86 17.42
C ALA A 157 7.36 3.52 18.81
N VAL A 158 8.17 2.99 19.72
CA VAL A 158 8.35 3.55 21.07
C VAL A 158 9.08 4.88 21.01
N ASP A 159 10.21 4.95 20.30
CA ASP A 159 11.05 6.16 20.23
C ASP A 159 10.31 7.34 19.60
N SER A 160 9.53 7.07 18.56
CA SER A 160 8.77 8.11 17.85
C SER A 160 7.42 8.41 18.47
N LYS A 161 6.88 7.50 19.30
CA LYS A 161 5.48 7.51 19.78
C LYS A 161 4.47 7.67 18.63
N ARG A 162 4.71 6.94 17.54
CA ARG A 162 3.90 7.01 16.31
C ARG A 162 3.70 5.61 15.71
N PRO A 163 2.65 5.43 14.91
CA PRO A 163 2.52 4.23 14.08
C PRO A 163 3.71 4.08 13.13
N VAL A 164 4.10 2.84 12.87
CA VAL A 164 5.24 2.51 12.01
C VAL A 164 4.83 1.48 10.96
N GLN A 165 5.26 1.70 9.72
CA GLN A 165 5.06 0.77 8.61
C GLN A 165 6.40 0.16 8.18
N ALA A 166 6.48 -1.16 8.12
CA ALA A 166 7.59 -1.89 7.52
C ALA A 166 7.59 -1.78 5.99
N THR A 167 8.70 -2.09 5.35
CA THR A 167 8.72 -2.42 3.93
C THR A 167 7.91 -3.69 3.68
N TYR A 168 6.82 -3.57 2.94
CA TYR A 168 6.00 -4.72 2.53
C TYR A 168 6.17 -4.98 1.04
N LEU A 169 6.71 -6.13 0.69
CA LEU A 169 6.94 -6.54 -0.72
C LEU A 169 6.24 -7.86 -1.02
N MET A 170 5.98 -8.08 -2.31
CA MET A 170 5.46 -9.33 -2.85
C MET A 170 6.58 -10.10 -3.54
N GLU A 171 6.84 -11.31 -3.06
CA GLU A 171 7.74 -12.25 -3.72
C GLU A 171 7.09 -12.78 -5.00
N GLN A 172 7.91 -12.91 -6.03
CA GLN A 172 7.47 -13.48 -7.28
C GLN A 172 7.43 -15.01 -7.16
N PRO A 173 6.51 -15.69 -7.87
CA PRO A 173 6.53 -17.15 -7.94
C PRO A 173 7.83 -17.65 -8.59
N PRO A 174 8.21 -18.93 -8.39
CA PRO A 174 9.46 -19.48 -8.93
C PRO A 174 9.66 -19.31 -10.45
N ASN A 175 8.57 -19.30 -11.22
CA ASN A 175 8.56 -19.06 -12.66
C ASN A 175 7.64 -17.88 -12.99
N PRO A 176 8.11 -16.63 -12.78
CA PRO A 176 7.26 -15.46 -12.91
C PRO A 176 6.94 -15.15 -14.38
N THR A 177 5.68 -14.85 -14.64
CA THR A 177 5.29 -14.29 -15.94
C THR A 177 5.67 -12.79 -16.00
N PRO A 178 5.77 -12.17 -17.19
CA PRO A 178 5.97 -10.74 -17.29
C PRO A 178 4.94 -9.90 -16.51
N LYS A 179 3.70 -10.39 -16.39
CA LYS A 179 2.64 -9.75 -15.59
C LYS A 179 2.97 -9.76 -14.10
N ASP A 180 3.53 -10.85 -13.59
CA ASP A 180 3.89 -10.96 -12.18
C ASP A 180 5.04 -10.03 -11.85
N SER A 181 6.05 -9.99 -12.70
CA SER A 181 7.20 -9.11 -12.53
C SER A 181 6.83 -7.62 -12.61
N ILE A 182 5.95 -7.21 -13.54
CA ILE A 182 5.46 -5.81 -13.60
C ILE A 182 4.57 -5.50 -12.39
N SER A 183 3.77 -6.46 -11.93
CA SER A 183 2.97 -6.30 -10.71
C SER A 183 3.86 -6.12 -9.48
N ALA A 184 4.92 -6.93 -9.36
CA ALA A 184 5.91 -6.82 -8.30
C ALA A 184 6.63 -5.46 -8.35
N LEU A 185 7.00 -4.97 -9.55
CA LEU A 185 7.60 -3.63 -9.72
C LEU A 185 6.65 -2.51 -9.27
N ALA A 186 5.39 -2.57 -9.67
CA ALA A 186 4.39 -1.58 -9.25
C ALA A 186 4.20 -1.59 -7.73
N PHE A 187 4.23 -2.77 -7.12
CA PHE A 187 4.14 -2.95 -5.68
C PHE A 187 5.39 -2.42 -4.95
N LEU A 188 6.58 -2.68 -5.50
CA LEU A 188 7.86 -2.14 -5.02
C LEU A 188 7.88 -0.62 -5.06
N VAL A 189 7.42 0.00 -6.17
CA VAL A 189 7.33 1.46 -6.27
C VAL A 189 6.40 2.01 -5.19
N LYS A 190 5.22 1.39 -4.99
CA LYS A 190 4.22 1.82 -4.03
C LYS A 190 4.69 1.67 -2.59
N ASN A 191 5.27 0.52 -2.22
CA ASN A 191 5.47 0.14 -0.81
C ASN A 191 6.93 0.23 -0.33
N LEU A 192 7.88 0.53 -1.22
CA LEU A 192 9.27 0.76 -0.84
C LEU A 192 9.77 2.11 -1.35
N VAL A 193 9.67 2.37 -2.67
CA VAL A 193 10.33 3.53 -3.27
C VAL A 193 9.67 4.83 -2.80
N ARG A 194 8.36 4.97 -2.98
CA ARG A 194 7.62 6.17 -2.58
C ARG A 194 7.69 6.43 -1.07
N PRO A 195 7.44 5.44 -0.17
CA PRO A 195 7.62 5.66 1.26
C PRO A 195 9.05 6.02 1.67
N SER A 196 10.07 5.47 0.99
CA SER A 196 11.47 5.88 1.20
C SER A 196 11.72 7.34 0.81
N GLY A 197 11.14 7.78 -0.30
CA GLY A 197 11.19 9.17 -0.72
C GLY A 197 10.51 10.11 0.28
N LEU A 198 9.31 9.76 0.73
CA LEU A 198 8.60 10.51 1.77
C LEU A 198 9.41 10.59 3.06
N LYS A 199 10.00 9.48 3.52
CA LYS A 199 10.90 9.46 4.69
C LYS A 199 12.09 10.40 4.50
N GLN A 200 12.71 10.41 3.31
CA GLN A 200 13.84 11.28 2.99
C GLN A 200 13.45 12.76 3.00
N LEU A 201 12.22 13.07 2.57
CA LEU A 201 11.66 14.43 2.59
C LEU A 201 11.12 14.84 3.98
N GLY A 202 11.13 13.93 4.96
CA GLY A 202 10.62 14.18 6.32
C GLY A 202 9.10 14.10 6.44
N TYR A 203 8.43 13.47 5.46
CA TYR A 203 6.98 13.29 5.44
C TYR A 203 6.54 11.89 5.85
N PRO A 204 5.32 11.74 6.37
CA PRO A 204 4.75 10.45 6.75
C PRO A 204 4.38 9.61 5.52
N SER A 205 4.28 8.29 5.74
CA SER A 205 3.80 7.31 4.75
C SER A 205 2.42 6.78 5.13
N LEU A 206 1.81 5.99 4.23
CA LEU A 206 0.58 5.26 4.51
C LEU A 206 0.88 3.88 5.13
N LEU A 207 -0.07 3.34 5.90
CA LEU A 207 -0.10 1.94 6.28
C LEU A 207 -0.50 1.07 5.09
N THR A 208 -0.01 -0.17 5.05
CA THR A 208 -0.15 -1.08 3.90
C THR A 208 -0.65 -2.48 4.27
N GLY A 209 -1.28 -2.60 5.44
CA GLY A 209 -2.02 -3.79 5.88
C GLY A 209 -1.21 -4.77 6.73
N THR A 210 0.07 -4.97 6.49
CA THR A 210 0.92 -5.90 7.23
C THR A 210 2.26 -5.27 7.61
N GLY A 211 2.93 -5.81 8.64
CA GLY A 211 4.16 -5.19 9.16
C GLY A 211 3.92 -3.80 9.75
N MET A 212 2.80 -3.63 10.42
CA MET A 212 2.40 -2.39 11.07
C MET A 212 2.63 -2.46 12.58
N ALA A 213 3.31 -1.49 13.16
CA ALA A 213 3.54 -1.40 14.59
C ALA A 213 2.93 -0.14 15.19
N PHE A 214 2.35 -0.29 16.37
CA PHE A 214 1.63 0.78 17.06
C PHE A 214 1.98 0.80 18.54
N PRO A 215 2.34 1.95 19.12
CA PRO A 215 2.29 2.12 20.58
C PRO A 215 0.88 1.77 21.09
N TRP A 216 0.79 1.04 22.21
CA TRP A 216 -0.49 0.59 22.77
C TRP A 216 -1.51 1.72 22.96
N SER A 217 -1.07 2.84 23.53
CA SER A 217 -1.93 4.00 23.77
C SER A 217 -2.54 4.57 22.49
N ILE A 218 -1.85 4.48 21.37
CA ILE A 218 -2.30 5.01 20.09
C ILE A 218 -3.30 4.06 19.45
N ILE A 219 -2.99 2.75 19.37
CA ILE A 219 -3.92 1.82 18.72
C ILE A 219 -5.24 1.71 19.46
N ARG A 220 -5.26 1.91 20.77
CA ARG A 220 -6.49 1.96 21.57
C ARG A 220 -7.29 3.25 21.45
N SER A 221 -6.73 4.30 20.84
CA SER A 221 -7.44 5.57 20.60
C SER A 221 -8.27 5.58 19.32
N VAL A 222 -8.15 4.56 18.47
CA VAL A 222 -8.89 4.43 17.20
C VAL A 222 -9.70 3.13 17.18
N SER A 223 -10.85 3.16 16.52
CA SER A 223 -11.66 1.96 16.32
C SER A 223 -11.17 1.21 15.08
N LEU A 224 -10.85 -0.07 15.25
CA LEU A 224 -10.50 -0.98 14.13
C LEU A 224 -11.74 -1.68 13.58
N ALA A 225 -12.84 -1.69 14.32
CA ALA A 225 -14.08 -2.38 13.99
C ALA A 225 -14.75 -1.78 12.75
N SER A 226 -14.23 -2.11 11.58
CA SER A 226 -14.76 -1.67 10.29
C SER A 226 -14.81 -2.80 9.27
N SER A 227 -15.77 -2.70 8.33
CA SER A 227 -15.87 -3.58 7.16
C SER A 227 -15.25 -2.95 5.90
N ASN A 228 -14.39 -1.94 6.05
CA ASN A 228 -13.75 -1.27 4.92
C ASN A 228 -12.85 -2.27 4.18
N ILE A 229 -12.79 -2.17 2.85
CA ILE A 229 -11.99 -3.07 1.99
C ILE A 229 -10.50 -2.77 2.09
N VAL A 230 -10.14 -1.54 2.45
CA VAL A 230 -8.80 -1.02 2.68
C VAL A 230 -8.76 -0.34 4.04
N GLU A 231 -9.00 -1.14 5.08
CA GLU A 231 -9.08 -0.70 6.47
C GLU A 231 -7.78 -0.08 6.97
N ASP A 232 -6.64 -0.60 6.50
CA ASP A 232 -5.30 -0.13 6.78
C ASP A 232 -5.09 1.31 6.30
N MET A 233 -5.46 1.58 5.06
CA MET A 233 -5.34 2.92 4.49
C MET A 233 -6.26 3.90 5.22
N GLN A 234 -7.51 3.53 5.49
CA GLN A 234 -8.43 4.38 6.25
C GLN A 234 -7.90 4.67 7.65
N MET A 235 -7.41 3.64 8.36
CA MET A 235 -6.81 3.78 9.69
C MET A 235 -5.59 4.73 9.65
N SER A 236 -4.75 4.63 8.62
CA SER A 236 -3.61 5.53 8.44
C SER A 236 -4.02 7.00 8.38
N LEU A 237 -5.11 7.29 7.65
CA LEU A 237 -5.63 8.65 7.48
C LEU A 237 -6.26 9.18 8.77
N ASP A 238 -7.04 8.37 9.46
CA ASP A 238 -7.69 8.74 10.72
C ASP A 238 -6.65 9.00 11.81
N LEU A 239 -5.62 8.15 11.92
CA LEU A 239 -4.48 8.37 12.81
C LEU A 239 -3.71 9.65 12.48
N ALA A 240 -3.45 9.92 11.20
CA ALA A 240 -2.76 11.14 10.78
C ALA A 240 -3.55 12.40 11.16
N ILE A 241 -4.86 12.42 10.92
CA ILE A 241 -5.74 13.54 11.31
C ILE A 241 -5.78 13.71 12.83
N ALA A 242 -5.75 12.61 13.60
CA ALA A 242 -5.70 12.61 15.06
C ALA A 242 -4.34 13.05 15.63
N GLY A 243 -3.32 13.31 14.80
CA GLY A 243 -2.01 13.77 15.25
C GLY A 243 -0.92 12.68 15.30
N TYR A 244 -1.23 11.47 14.85
CA TYR A 244 -0.33 10.32 14.85
C TYR A 244 0.01 9.83 13.41
N PRO A 245 0.64 10.64 12.56
CA PRO A 245 0.98 10.23 11.21
C PRO A 245 2.05 9.13 11.21
N THR A 246 1.91 8.17 10.31
CA THR A 246 2.75 6.95 10.23
C THR A 246 4.19 7.24 9.80
N ILE A 247 5.16 6.54 10.40
CA ILE A 247 6.57 6.55 10.02
C ILE A 247 6.89 5.32 9.19
N PHE A 248 7.68 5.48 8.14
CA PHE A 248 8.20 4.36 7.36
C PHE A 248 9.53 3.86 7.95
N CYS A 249 9.62 2.53 8.17
CA CYS A 249 10.82 1.83 8.62
C CYS A 249 11.33 0.90 7.51
N PRO A 250 12.16 1.38 6.57
CA PRO A 250 12.64 0.58 5.43
C PRO A 250 13.52 -0.58 5.84
N GLU A 251 14.12 -0.54 7.02
CA GLU A 251 15.00 -1.55 7.59
C GLU A 251 14.24 -2.79 8.10
N ALA A 252 12.95 -2.64 8.44
CA ALA A 252 12.06 -3.75 8.77
C ALA A 252 11.37 -4.22 7.49
N ARG A 253 11.43 -5.52 7.19
CA ARG A 253 10.85 -6.08 5.97
C ARG A 253 9.89 -7.22 6.27
N VAL A 254 8.74 -7.17 5.62
CA VAL A 254 7.74 -8.24 5.58
C VAL A 254 7.46 -8.55 4.11
N THR A 255 7.35 -9.82 3.76
CA THR A 255 7.06 -10.26 2.40
C THR A 255 5.80 -11.13 2.37
N GLY A 256 4.99 -10.95 1.33
CA GLY A 256 3.89 -11.84 0.98
C GLY A 256 4.18 -12.50 -0.36
N CYS A 257 3.41 -13.52 -0.72
CA CYS A 257 3.53 -14.19 -2.01
C CYS A 257 2.45 -13.72 -2.99
N LEU A 258 2.83 -13.50 -4.25
CA LEU A 258 1.84 -13.28 -5.31
C LEU A 258 1.07 -14.57 -5.57
N PRO A 259 -0.28 -14.53 -5.64
CA PRO A 259 -1.09 -15.69 -5.96
C PRO A 259 -0.71 -16.27 -7.34
N GLN A 260 -0.56 -17.59 -7.40
CA GLN A 260 -0.21 -18.28 -8.66
C GLN A 260 -1.43 -18.45 -9.56
N GLN A 261 -2.61 -18.70 -9.00
CA GLN A 261 -3.85 -18.82 -9.76
C GLN A 261 -4.30 -17.46 -10.29
N GLN A 262 -4.46 -17.35 -11.61
CA GLN A 262 -4.79 -16.08 -12.27
C GLN A 262 -6.11 -15.45 -11.78
N GLN A 263 -7.12 -16.28 -11.47
CA GLN A 263 -8.41 -15.80 -11.00
C GLN A 263 -8.29 -15.19 -9.58
N VAL A 264 -7.54 -15.84 -8.70
CA VAL A 264 -7.25 -15.36 -7.33
C VAL A 264 -6.50 -14.04 -7.40
N ALA A 265 -5.42 -13.99 -8.18
CA ALA A 265 -4.63 -12.79 -8.41
C ALA A 265 -5.47 -11.62 -8.97
N LYS A 266 -6.39 -11.91 -9.92
CA LYS A 266 -7.28 -10.90 -10.49
C LYS A 266 -8.24 -10.35 -9.44
N THR A 267 -8.86 -11.20 -8.64
CA THR A 267 -9.81 -10.79 -7.58
C THR A 267 -9.11 -9.93 -6.53
N GLN A 268 -7.92 -10.34 -6.08
CA GLN A 268 -7.13 -9.60 -5.09
C GLN A 268 -6.71 -8.22 -5.63
N ARG A 269 -6.17 -8.16 -6.86
CA ARG A 269 -5.78 -6.89 -7.51
C ARG A 269 -6.98 -5.97 -7.70
N THR A 270 -8.14 -6.50 -8.13
CA THR A 270 -9.36 -5.71 -8.27
C THR A 270 -9.76 -5.09 -6.94
N ARG A 271 -9.73 -5.85 -5.85
CA ARG A 271 -10.05 -5.35 -4.51
C ARG A 271 -9.11 -4.22 -4.11
N TRP A 272 -7.80 -4.40 -4.26
CA TRP A 272 -6.81 -3.38 -3.87
C TRP A 272 -6.91 -2.10 -4.71
N GLU A 273 -7.06 -2.24 -6.02
CA GLU A 273 -7.10 -1.07 -6.91
C GLU A 273 -8.42 -0.31 -6.81
N HIS A 274 -9.55 -1.02 -6.73
CA HIS A 274 -10.85 -0.38 -6.51
C HIS A 274 -10.90 0.32 -5.14
N GLY A 275 -10.37 -0.33 -4.09
CA GLY A 275 -10.25 0.26 -2.76
C GLY A 275 -9.39 1.52 -2.77
N HIS A 276 -8.21 1.48 -3.41
CA HIS A 276 -7.33 2.64 -3.52
C HIS A 276 -8.00 3.79 -4.27
N ILE A 277 -8.61 3.54 -5.44
CA ILE A 277 -9.29 4.58 -6.22
C ILE A 277 -10.44 5.20 -5.40
N GLN A 278 -11.21 4.37 -4.70
CA GLN A 278 -12.29 4.87 -3.84
C GLN A 278 -11.75 5.75 -2.71
N THR A 279 -10.70 5.32 -2.02
CA THR A 279 -10.07 6.08 -0.94
C THR A 279 -9.48 7.39 -1.47
N LEU A 280 -8.79 7.38 -2.61
CA LEU A 280 -8.29 8.56 -3.29
C LEU A 280 -9.42 9.59 -3.52
N LEU A 281 -10.53 9.16 -4.13
CA LEU A 281 -11.63 10.06 -4.48
C LEU A 281 -12.36 10.63 -3.25
N THR A 282 -12.44 9.88 -2.17
CA THR A 282 -13.20 10.27 -0.96
C THR A 282 -12.34 10.96 0.09
N GLN A 283 -11.09 10.52 0.26
CA GLN A 283 -10.26 10.95 1.37
C GLN A 283 -9.25 12.06 1.00
N THR A 284 -8.82 12.17 -0.25
CA THR A 284 -7.92 13.26 -0.66
C THR A 284 -8.53 14.65 -0.38
N PRO A 285 -9.81 14.92 -0.71
CA PRO A 285 -10.43 16.20 -0.35
C PRO A 285 -10.53 16.42 1.16
N ARG A 286 -10.86 15.35 1.93
CA ARG A 286 -10.95 15.40 3.40
C ARG A 286 -9.59 15.77 4.03
N LEU A 287 -8.51 15.12 3.58
CA LEU A 287 -7.15 15.40 4.05
C LEU A 287 -6.69 16.81 3.68
N THR A 288 -6.96 17.25 2.47
CA THR A 288 -6.65 18.62 2.02
C THR A 288 -7.37 19.65 2.89
N ALA A 289 -8.66 19.45 3.15
CA ALA A 289 -9.42 20.32 4.06
C ALA A 289 -8.85 20.31 5.48
N ALA A 290 -8.53 19.12 6.02
CA ALA A 290 -7.93 18.98 7.34
C ALA A 290 -6.56 19.66 7.42
N SER A 291 -5.73 19.56 6.36
CA SER A 291 -4.41 20.19 6.30
C SER A 291 -4.51 21.72 6.43
N VAL A 292 -5.48 22.33 5.76
CA VAL A 292 -5.74 23.78 5.84
C VAL A 292 -6.27 24.15 7.21
N GLN A 293 -7.27 23.42 7.73
CA GLN A 293 -7.90 23.69 9.02
C GLN A 293 -6.93 23.57 10.19
N GLN A 294 -6.09 22.53 10.18
CA GLN A 294 -5.10 22.26 11.22
C GLN A 294 -3.75 22.93 10.97
N LYS A 295 -3.54 23.60 9.83
CA LYS A 295 -2.28 24.21 9.39
C LYS A 295 -1.11 23.21 9.40
N ARG A 296 -1.36 22.00 8.92
CA ARG A 296 -0.43 20.87 8.97
C ARG A 296 -0.05 20.42 7.57
N PHE A 297 1.21 20.65 7.20
CA PHE A 297 1.77 20.25 5.89
C PHE A 297 1.93 18.74 5.73
N ASP A 298 2.11 18.00 6.81
CA ASP A 298 2.18 16.54 6.77
C ASP A 298 0.86 15.91 6.27
N LEU A 299 -0.30 16.49 6.61
CA LEU A 299 -1.59 16.06 6.07
C LEU A 299 -1.71 16.35 4.57
N LEU A 300 -1.18 17.50 4.11
CA LEU A 300 -1.14 17.80 2.68
C LEU A 300 -0.22 16.83 1.94
N ALA A 301 0.94 16.48 2.50
CA ALA A 301 1.85 15.50 1.92
C ALA A 301 1.17 14.12 1.77
N ILE A 302 0.41 13.67 2.79
CA ILE A 302 -0.39 12.43 2.70
C ILE A 302 -1.47 12.56 1.63
N ALA A 303 -2.15 13.71 1.52
CA ALA A 303 -3.17 13.93 0.49
C ALA A 303 -2.58 13.87 -0.92
N LEU A 304 -1.38 14.42 -1.11
CA LEU A 304 -0.65 14.37 -2.38
C LEU A 304 -0.17 12.96 -2.69
N ASP A 305 0.42 12.24 -1.72
CA ASP A 305 0.80 10.82 -1.90
C ASP A 305 -0.42 9.97 -2.28
N LEU A 306 -1.54 10.13 -1.57
CA LEU A 306 -2.78 9.43 -1.87
C LEU A 306 -3.34 9.79 -3.25
N SER A 307 -3.09 11.01 -3.77
CA SER A 307 -3.56 11.46 -5.08
C SER A 307 -2.92 10.72 -6.25
N VAL A 308 -1.81 10.02 -6.03
CA VAL A 308 -1.17 9.17 -7.05
C VAL A 308 -1.98 7.88 -7.20
N PRO A 309 -2.73 7.69 -8.30
CA PRO A 309 -3.54 6.50 -8.48
C PRO A 309 -2.67 5.26 -8.71
N PRO A 310 -3.25 4.05 -8.77
CA PRO A 310 -2.52 2.87 -9.20
C PRO A 310 -1.68 3.16 -10.44
N LEU A 311 -0.38 2.82 -10.41
CA LEU A 311 0.60 3.25 -11.42
C LEU A 311 0.18 2.92 -12.86
N SER A 312 -0.43 1.74 -13.07
CA SER A 312 -0.94 1.34 -14.39
C SER A 312 -2.14 2.19 -14.85
N LEU A 313 -2.97 2.68 -13.92
CA LEU A 313 -4.06 3.61 -14.24
C LEU A 313 -3.50 4.99 -14.60
N LEU A 314 -2.54 5.50 -13.83
CA LEU A 314 -1.87 6.78 -14.13
C LEU A 314 -1.28 6.77 -15.54
N VAL A 315 -0.51 5.73 -15.88
CA VAL A 315 0.11 5.61 -17.21
C VAL A 315 -0.94 5.42 -18.31
N ALA A 316 -2.03 4.67 -18.05
CA ALA A 316 -3.10 4.49 -19.02
C ALA A 316 -3.82 5.83 -19.35
N ILE A 317 -4.19 6.60 -18.32
CA ILE A 317 -4.85 7.90 -18.52
C ILE A 317 -3.89 8.89 -19.20
N TRP A 318 -2.63 8.94 -18.74
CA TRP A 318 -1.61 9.80 -19.36
C TRP A 318 -1.43 9.46 -20.85
N LEU A 319 -1.26 8.16 -21.19
CA LEU A 319 -1.04 7.73 -22.58
C LEU A 319 -2.27 8.04 -23.46
N ALA A 320 -3.48 7.77 -22.98
CA ALA A 320 -4.71 8.08 -23.71
C ALA A 320 -4.85 9.57 -23.98
N THR A 321 -4.57 10.41 -22.97
CA THR A 321 -4.64 11.87 -23.10
C THR A 321 -3.53 12.39 -24.02
N PHE A 322 -2.32 11.84 -23.94
CA PHE A 322 -1.20 12.21 -24.80
C PHE A 322 -1.48 11.92 -26.27
N VAL A 323 -1.96 10.70 -26.57
CA VAL A 323 -2.34 10.33 -27.95
C VAL A 323 -3.48 11.21 -28.46
N ALA A 324 -4.52 11.46 -27.65
CA ALA A 324 -5.61 12.36 -28.00
C ALA A 324 -5.12 13.79 -28.30
N SER A 325 -4.18 14.31 -27.49
CA SER A 325 -3.58 15.63 -27.67
C SER A 325 -2.73 15.72 -28.94
N LEU A 326 -1.98 14.68 -29.27
CA LEU A 326 -1.22 14.62 -30.52
C LEU A 326 -2.14 14.60 -31.74
N LEU A 327 -3.20 13.78 -31.72
CA LEU A 327 -4.17 13.71 -32.80
C LEU A 327 -4.91 15.05 -32.96
N ALA A 328 -5.34 15.68 -31.87
CA ALA A 328 -5.98 16.99 -31.92
C ALA A 328 -5.05 18.05 -32.52
N ALA A 329 -3.77 18.05 -32.14
CA ALA A 329 -2.79 18.99 -32.70
C ALA A 329 -2.61 18.82 -34.23
N THR A 330 -2.63 17.58 -34.76
CA THR A 330 -2.60 17.36 -36.23
C THR A 330 -3.85 17.86 -36.95
N LEU A 331 -4.98 18.01 -36.23
CA LEU A 331 -6.22 18.54 -36.74
C LEU A 331 -6.33 20.08 -36.65
N GLY A 332 -5.31 20.73 -36.06
CA GLY A 332 -5.21 22.19 -35.98
C GLY A 332 -5.51 22.81 -34.62
N THR A 333 -5.56 21.99 -33.54
CA THR A 333 -5.61 22.50 -32.16
C THR A 333 -4.22 22.91 -31.67
N SER A 334 -4.13 23.46 -30.46
CA SER A 334 -2.84 23.84 -29.84
C SER A 334 -1.95 22.62 -29.54
N PRO A 335 -0.62 22.66 -29.76
CA PRO A 335 0.31 21.61 -29.37
C PRO A 335 0.65 21.64 -27.87
N ILE A 336 0.23 22.68 -27.13
CA ILE A 336 0.62 22.88 -25.72
C ILE A 336 0.24 21.69 -24.83
N PRO A 337 -0.98 21.12 -24.87
CA PRO A 337 -1.32 19.93 -24.07
C PRO A 337 -0.41 18.73 -24.39
N ALA A 338 -0.08 18.49 -25.65
CA ALA A 338 0.79 17.40 -26.06
C ALA A 338 2.23 17.60 -25.54
N ILE A 339 2.76 18.82 -25.60
CA ILE A 339 4.10 19.14 -25.07
C ILE A 339 4.12 18.93 -23.55
N LEU A 340 3.12 19.41 -22.81
CA LEU A 340 3.04 19.23 -21.37
C LEU A 340 2.97 17.74 -20.99
N LEU A 341 2.19 16.94 -21.72
CA LEU A 341 2.09 15.50 -21.51
C LEU A 341 3.37 14.77 -21.91
N ALA A 342 4.11 15.22 -22.92
CA ALA A 342 5.42 14.68 -23.27
C ALA A 342 6.42 14.85 -22.11
N VAL A 343 6.46 16.03 -21.49
CA VAL A 343 7.27 16.29 -20.30
C VAL A 343 6.86 15.35 -19.14
N GLN A 344 5.57 15.21 -18.89
CA GLN A 344 5.07 14.28 -17.87
C GLN A 344 5.48 12.83 -18.17
N GLY A 345 5.47 12.42 -19.43
CA GLY A 345 5.94 11.09 -19.84
C GLY A 345 7.41 10.85 -19.50
N ILE A 346 8.26 11.86 -19.68
CA ILE A 346 9.68 11.79 -19.26
C ILE A 346 9.77 11.65 -17.74
N LEU A 347 9.00 12.41 -16.97
CA LEU A 347 9.00 12.31 -15.50
C LEU A 347 8.55 10.92 -15.03
N ILE A 348 7.50 10.35 -15.61
CA ILE A 348 7.02 8.99 -15.32
C ILE A 348 8.11 7.97 -15.67
N LEU A 349 8.73 8.08 -16.84
CA LEU A 349 9.78 7.16 -17.29
C LEU A 349 10.98 7.19 -16.34
N VAL A 350 11.46 8.37 -15.98
CA VAL A 350 12.59 8.56 -15.06
C VAL A 350 12.25 7.96 -13.69
N SER A 351 11.03 8.16 -13.20
CA SER A 351 10.56 7.60 -11.92
C SER A 351 10.58 6.08 -11.92
N ILE A 352 9.99 5.45 -12.96
CA ILE A 352 9.85 3.98 -13.02
C ILE A 352 11.20 3.32 -13.30
N VAL A 353 11.96 3.82 -14.27
CA VAL A 353 13.27 3.26 -14.64
C VAL A 353 14.27 3.47 -13.51
N GLY A 354 14.28 4.64 -12.86
CA GLY A 354 15.13 4.91 -11.71
C GLY A 354 14.80 3.99 -10.52
N ALA A 355 13.52 3.84 -10.20
CA ALA A 355 13.07 2.93 -9.16
C ALA A 355 13.49 1.47 -9.45
N TRP A 356 13.27 1.01 -10.67
CA TRP A 356 13.73 -0.32 -11.11
C TRP A 356 15.24 -0.46 -10.99
N ALA A 357 16.02 0.50 -11.51
CA ALA A 357 17.47 0.42 -11.55
C ALA A 357 18.12 0.37 -10.16
N LYS A 358 17.58 1.09 -9.17
CA LYS A 358 18.12 1.10 -7.80
C LYS A 358 17.58 -0.02 -6.93
N PHE A 359 16.29 -0.33 -7.02
CA PHE A 359 15.59 -1.18 -6.05
C PHE A 359 15.08 -2.50 -6.61
N GLY A 360 14.92 -2.64 -7.93
CA GLY A 360 14.25 -3.78 -8.53
C GLY A 360 15.08 -4.62 -9.51
N ARG A 361 16.28 -4.15 -9.94
CA ARG A 361 17.04 -4.81 -11.01
C ARG A 361 17.60 -6.18 -10.62
N ALA A 362 17.71 -6.48 -9.33
CA ALA A 362 18.18 -7.78 -8.86
C ALA A 362 17.12 -8.87 -9.12
N ASP A 363 15.83 -8.52 -9.00
CA ASP A 363 14.72 -9.47 -9.03
C ASP A 363 13.90 -9.39 -10.33
N ILE A 364 14.04 -8.29 -11.09
CA ILE A 364 13.24 -8.00 -12.29
C ILE A 364 14.15 -7.68 -13.46
N SER A 365 14.07 -8.49 -14.52
CA SER A 365 14.84 -8.26 -15.76
C SER A 365 14.41 -6.96 -16.45
N GLY A 366 15.39 -6.21 -16.99
CA GLY A 366 15.12 -4.99 -17.76
C GLY A 366 14.25 -5.23 -19.00
N SER A 367 14.33 -6.40 -19.63
CA SER A 367 13.48 -6.79 -20.75
C SER A 367 12.00 -6.86 -20.37
N THR A 368 11.68 -7.14 -19.11
CA THR A 368 10.31 -7.16 -18.60
C THR A 368 9.64 -5.79 -18.72
N LEU A 369 10.40 -4.69 -18.62
CA LEU A 369 9.85 -3.33 -18.78
C LEU A 369 9.21 -3.11 -20.17
N LEU A 370 9.66 -3.82 -21.20
CA LEU A 370 9.07 -3.77 -22.54
C LEU A 370 7.66 -4.36 -22.58
N SER A 371 7.26 -5.14 -21.57
CA SER A 371 5.92 -5.72 -21.45
C SER A 371 4.91 -4.79 -20.75
N VAL A 372 5.34 -3.61 -20.25
CA VAL A 372 4.46 -2.63 -19.58
C VAL A 372 3.25 -2.24 -20.43
N PRO A 373 3.35 -1.95 -21.75
CA PRO A 373 2.18 -1.60 -22.56
C PRO A 373 1.12 -2.72 -22.59
N PHE A 374 1.55 -3.98 -22.73
CA PHE A 374 0.63 -5.13 -22.70
C PHE A 374 -0.03 -5.33 -21.34
N TYR A 375 0.71 -5.09 -20.26
CA TYR A 375 0.17 -5.13 -18.91
C TYR A 375 -0.91 -4.07 -18.69
N ILE A 376 -0.69 -2.85 -19.18
CA ILE A 376 -1.68 -1.76 -19.10
C ILE A 376 -2.95 -2.13 -19.87
N LEU A 377 -2.83 -2.61 -21.10
CA LEU A 377 -3.97 -3.05 -21.92
C LEU A 377 -4.76 -4.15 -21.21
N TRP A 378 -4.09 -5.11 -20.59
CA TRP A 378 -4.73 -6.16 -19.82
C TRP A 378 -5.51 -5.64 -18.61
N LYS A 379 -5.09 -4.51 -18.00
CA LYS A 379 -5.77 -3.91 -16.85
C LYS A 379 -6.96 -3.00 -17.20
N ILE A 380 -7.10 -2.58 -18.43
CA ILE A 380 -8.19 -1.68 -18.87
C ILE A 380 -9.58 -2.20 -18.43
N PRO A 381 -9.95 -3.49 -18.62
CA PRO A 381 -11.25 -3.99 -18.17
C PRO A 381 -11.49 -3.88 -16.67
N LEU A 382 -10.43 -3.96 -15.84
CA LEU A 382 -10.54 -3.79 -14.38
C LEU A 382 -10.97 -2.36 -14.03
N TYR A 383 -10.42 -1.36 -14.70
CA TYR A 383 -10.76 0.05 -14.47
C TYR A 383 -12.15 0.41 -14.98
N PHE A 384 -12.57 -0.13 -16.13
CA PHE A 384 -13.97 -0.02 -16.57
C PHE A 384 -14.92 -0.70 -15.57
N GLY A 385 -14.52 -1.84 -14.99
CA GLY A 385 -15.26 -2.51 -13.92
C GLY A 385 -15.51 -1.60 -12.72
N PHE A 386 -14.57 -0.74 -12.35
CA PHE A 386 -14.76 0.24 -11.28
C PHE A 386 -15.89 1.24 -11.57
N LEU A 387 -16.03 1.69 -12.82
CA LEU A 387 -17.07 2.63 -13.23
C LEU A 387 -18.46 1.99 -13.27
N LEU A 388 -18.54 0.71 -13.69
CA LEU A 388 -19.82 0.00 -13.90
C LEU A 388 -20.30 -0.74 -12.65
N LYS A 389 -19.40 -1.39 -11.91
CA LYS A 389 -19.72 -2.24 -10.76
C LYS A 389 -18.60 -2.16 -9.73
N ARG A 390 -18.65 -1.16 -8.86
CA ARG A 390 -17.67 -1.00 -7.78
C ARG A 390 -17.74 -2.18 -6.82
N GLN A 391 -16.57 -2.68 -6.41
CA GLN A 391 -16.50 -3.66 -5.34
C GLN A 391 -16.55 -2.89 -4.00
N THR A 392 -17.67 -3.01 -3.29
CA THR A 392 -17.90 -2.32 -2.01
C THR A 392 -17.94 -3.27 -0.82
N LYS A 393 -17.97 -4.59 -1.07
CA LYS A 393 -17.99 -5.61 -0.01
C LYS A 393 -16.69 -6.36 0.02
N TRP A 394 -16.25 -6.70 1.23
CA TRP A 394 -15.13 -7.61 1.43
C TRP A 394 -15.47 -8.98 0.78
N VAL A 395 -14.61 -9.42 -0.11
CA VAL A 395 -14.70 -10.73 -0.78
C VAL A 395 -13.43 -11.48 -0.44
N ARG A 396 -13.59 -12.72 0.04
CA ARG A 396 -12.47 -13.61 0.30
C ARG A 396 -11.61 -13.78 -0.95
N THR A 397 -10.30 -13.67 -0.81
CA THR A 397 -9.35 -14.17 -1.79
C THR A 397 -9.11 -15.64 -1.44
N GLU A 398 -9.49 -16.56 -2.32
CA GLU A 398 -9.15 -17.98 -2.17
C GLU A 398 -7.62 -18.12 -2.20
N ARG A 399 -7.09 -19.11 -1.47
CA ARG A 399 -5.66 -19.41 -1.48
C ARG A 399 -5.35 -20.45 -2.55
N ASP A 400 -4.14 -20.35 -3.11
CA ASP A 400 -3.58 -21.44 -3.91
C ASP A 400 -3.38 -22.65 -2.98
N VAL A 401 -4.02 -23.77 -3.29
CA VAL A 401 -3.93 -25.04 -2.55
C VAL A 401 -2.71 -25.82 -3.02
#